data_60f055964838161aa342f911eb4ec78a
#
_entry.id   60f055964838161aa342f911eb4ec78a
#
_cell.length_a   1.000
_cell.length_b   1.000
_cell.length_c   1.000
_cell.angle_alpha   90.00
_cell.angle_beta   90.00
_cell.angle_gamma   90.00
#
_symmetry.space_group_name_H-M   'P 1'
#
loop_
_entity.id
_entity.type
_entity.pdbx_description
1 polymer ?
#
loop_
_entity_poly.entity_id
_entity_poly.type
_entity_poly.pdbx_seq_one_letter_code
_entity_poly.pdbx_strand_id
1 'polypeptide(L)'
;MKNRISLAGLLLAGVLFLSFGLSSCKKGSSASATGSAAVVPADAALVMELDMEKITLKSNFLSYKDEIASLMENSAQGDEAVQRIADGIRKVDDGGMNFNKPVYFFITPDFDGFFLVTSVRNKEEIRGNFEKLDKKHELTYIEEEASGITWINAKEGPVAALTNEVFLLGKGEREYFDRYMHGTDSFFDTPVGKEMKNRHGEITFALNCKVVTEDGWELLYDWLRYHNNAKLREIAQSEEIWNLIRKMQVVYNVTFTKGEITLNSFIVDGNPLPEMLQTITPEIYDKVPARDLAAFVVAGVKGKEVAAFVRNILAQTGRSTDNKANMFLMFLNTLEGNVAAAVYPSERDYYSQSDLPNIIAWLPEGKQNIQNLINMAAGGDRDKFIVTGNDQFSAVSNMRSYQYGNVRDAFDFRSRTEGCLAYAYINFANVVGLRSYISNQDREMLKYLKSVEFRFVNHNEKQIIVSLPNNQRNSLDVILRALLDVAKEKSFNLPIIGGGEAHPYMMDDEYDEYDEYDYMFGDEDYEDDYYPYAAQEPLPEVNWND
;
A
#
# COMPACT_ATOMS: atom_id res chain seq x y z
N MET A 1 -15.36 17.40 17.21
CA MET A 1 -14.86 16.04 16.90
C MET A 1 -14.88 15.87 15.40
N LYS A 2 -13.74 16.04 14.71
CA LYS A 2 -13.65 15.84 13.26
C LYS A 2 -13.67 14.32 13.02
N ASN A 3 -14.71 13.83 12.35
CA ASN A 3 -14.90 12.42 12.03
C ASN A 3 -13.72 11.93 11.15
N ARG A 4 -12.82 11.14 11.73
CA ARG A 4 -11.75 10.47 11.00
C ARG A 4 -12.38 9.44 10.07
N ILE A 5 -12.25 9.67 8.77
CA ILE A 5 -12.64 8.69 7.76
C ILE A 5 -11.64 7.52 7.89
N SER A 6 -12.12 6.36 8.35
CA SER A 6 -11.24 5.18 8.36
C SER A 6 -11.08 4.67 6.92
N LEU A 7 -9.85 4.32 6.53
CA LEU A 7 -9.55 3.66 5.24
C LEU A 7 -10.43 2.40 5.04
N ALA A 8 -10.82 1.75 6.14
CA ALA A 8 -11.77 0.65 6.17
C ALA A 8 -13.18 1.07 5.72
N GLY A 9 -13.64 2.29 6.07
CA GLY A 9 -14.91 2.84 5.58
C GLY A 9 -14.90 3.10 4.08
N LEU A 10 -13.75 3.55 3.54
CA LEU A 10 -13.54 3.74 2.10
C LEU A 10 -13.53 2.42 1.33
N LEU A 11 -12.83 1.40 1.85
CA LEU A 11 -12.82 0.06 1.28
C LEU A 11 -14.20 -0.60 1.37
N LEU A 12 -14.92 -0.38 2.47
CA LEU A 12 -16.27 -0.93 2.68
C LEU A 12 -17.30 -0.24 1.76
N ALA A 13 -17.19 1.08 1.54
CA ALA A 13 -18.00 1.77 0.53
C ALA A 13 -17.73 1.21 -0.87
N GLY A 14 -16.47 0.94 -1.22
CA GLY A 14 -16.08 0.27 -2.47
C GLY A 14 -16.68 -1.14 -2.58
N VAL A 15 -16.66 -1.92 -1.52
CA VAL A 15 -17.24 -3.28 -1.48
C VAL A 15 -18.78 -3.23 -1.50
N LEU A 16 -19.41 -2.29 -0.82
CA LEU A 16 -20.87 -2.09 -0.87
C LEU A 16 -21.32 -1.65 -2.27
N PHE A 17 -20.52 -0.83 -2.96
CA PHE A 17 -20.81 -0.47 -4.35
C PHE A 17 -20.57 -1.63 -5.33
N LEU A 18 -19.60 -2.52 -5.07
CA LEU A 18 -19.43 -3.77 -5.81
C LEU A 18 -20.68 -4.66 -5.77
N SER A 19 -21.52 -4.48 -4.74
CA SER A 19 -22.73 -5.30 -4.57
C SER A 19 -23.96 -4.79 -5.33
N PHE A 20 -23.94 -3.58 -5.90
CA PHE A 20 -25.12 -2.98 -6.53
C PHE A 20 -25.25 -3.19 -8.04
N GLY A 21 -24.31 -3.85 -8.72
CA GLY A 21 -24.47 -3.82 -10.14
C GLY A 21 -23.82 -4.84 -11.01
N LEU A 22 -24.57 -5.79 -11.45
CA LEU A 22 -24.08 -6.79 -12.38
C LEU A 22 -25.14 -7.29 -13.36
N SER A 23 -25.52 -6.53 -14.33
CA SER A 23 -26.09 -7.14 -15.54
C SER A 23 -25.97 -6.27 -16.78
N SER A 24 -25.45 -6.87 -17.79
CA SER A 24 -25.54 -6.53 -19.22
C SER A 24 -24.23 -6.27 -19.93
N CYS A 25 -23.80 -7.28 -20.68
CA CYS A 25 -22.70 -7.16 -21.66
C CYS A 25 -23.22 -6.57 -22.97
N LYS A 26 -22.73 -5.37 -23.35
CA LYS A 26 -22.63 -4.94 -24.75
C LYS A 26 -21.40 -4.04 -24.94
N LYS A 27 -20.54 -4.43 -25.89
CA LYS A 27 -19.36 -3.69 -26.34
C LYS A 27 -19.69 -2.25 -26.73
N GLY A 28 -19.04 -1.28 -26.10
CA GLY A 28 -19.07 0.13 -26.45
C GLY A 28 -17.67 0.73 -26.58
N SER A 29 -17.43 1.41 -27.67
CA SER A 29 -16.19 2.05 -28.12
C SER A 29 -15.79 3.24 -27.25
N SER A 30 -14.48 3.51 -27.18
CA SER A 30 -13.87 4.71 -26.60
C SER A 30 -14.42 6.01 -27.22
N ALA A 31 -14.98 6.88 -26.39
CA ALA A 31 -15.38 8.23 -26.75
C ALA A 31 -14.82 9.27 -25.76
N SER A 32 -14.66 10.52 -26.22
CA SER A 32 -14.30 11.70 -25.41
C SER A 32 -15.02 11.72 -24.05
N ALA A 33 -14.44 12.37 -23.02
CA ALA A 33 -15.03 12.47 -21.70
C ALA A 33 -16.47 13.05 -21.75
N THR A 34 -17.45 12.17 -21.77
CA THR A 34 -18.89 12.49 -21.75
C THR A 34 -19.53 11.68 -20.64
N GLY A 35 -20.58 12.20 -20.05
CA GLY A 35 -21.26 11.55 -18.93
C GLY A 35 -20.44 11.59 -17.62
N SER A 36 -20.34 10.46 -16.89
CA SER A 36 -19.72 10.40 -15.56
C SER A 36 -18.27 10.88 -15.51
N ALA A 37 -17.47 10.67 -16.57
CA ALA A 37 -16.08 11.12 -16.62
C ALA A 37 -15.95 12.67 -16.69
N ALA A 38 -16.95 13.37 -17.22
CA ALA A 38 -16.92 14.84 -17.33
C ALA A 38 -17.10 15.53 -15.96
N VAL A 39 -17.66 14.82 -14.98
CA VAL A 39 -17.92 15.32 -13.61
C VAL A 39 -16.66 15.24 -12.74
N VAL A 40 -15.67 14.44 -13.11
CA VAL A 40 -14.42 14.31 -12.35
C VAL A 40 -13.58 15.57 -12.57
N PRO A 41 -13.32 16.38 -11.52
CA PRO A 41 -12.69 17.71 -11.66
C PRO A 41 -11.18 17.61 -11.92
N ALA A 42 -10.65 18.57 -12.68
CA ALA A 42 -9.23 18.65 -13.03
C ALA A 42 -8.29 18.75 -11.84
N ASP A 43 -8.77 19.31 -10.73
CA ASP A 43 -8.06 19.50 -9.48
C ASP A 43 -8.27 18.37 -8.46
N ALA A 44 -8.86 17.24 -8.84
CA ALA A 44 -8.94 16.09 -7.95
C ALA A 44 -7.53 15.62 -7.52
N ALA A 45 -7.32 15.46 -6.21
CA ALA A 45 -6.05 14.99 -5.66
C ALA A 45 -5.84 13.48 -5.88
N LEU A 46 -6.93 12.72 -5.84
CA LEU A 46 -6.96 11.29 -6.18
C LEU A 46 -8.15 11.02 -7.07
N VAL A 47 -7.94 10.22 -8.11
CA VAL A 47 -9.02 9.67 -8.95
C VAL A 47 -8.81 8.17 -9.08
N MET A 48 -9.87 7.38 -8.85
CA MET A 48 -9.88 5.93 -9.08
C MET A 48 -10.98 5.60 -10.10
N GLU A 49 -10.63 4.77 -11.06
CA GLU A 49 -11.54 4.18 -12.05
C GLU A 49 -11.68 2.69 -11.78
N LEU A 50 -12.91 2.21 -11.71
CA LEU A 50 -13.26 0.80 -11.58
C LEU A 50 -13.96 0.35 -12.86
N ASP A 51 -13.36 -0.59 -13.58
CA ASP A 51 -14.00 -1.28 -14.72
C ASP A 51 -14.88 -2.42 -14.17
N MET A 52 -16.12 -2.07 -13.84
CA MET A 52 -17.05 -2.99 -13.17
C MET A 52 -17.37 -4.21 -14.01
N GLU A 53 -17.43 -4.08 -15.34
CA GLU A 53 -17.66 -5.20 -16.26
C GLU A 53 -16.52 -6.23 -16.13
N LYS A 54 -15.27 -5.78 -16.23
CA LYS A 54 -14.12 -6.67 -16.10
C LYS A 54 -13.99 -7.26 -14.69
N ILE A 55 -14.19 -6.45 -13.66
CA ILE A 55 -14.14 -6.91 -12.26
C ILE A 55 -15.13 -8.05 -12.05
N THR A 56 -16.36 -7.89 -12.49
CA THR A 56 -17.42 -8.90 -12.38
C THR A 56 -17.08 -10.19 -13.10
N LEU A 57 -16.66 -10.08 -14.36
CA LEU A 57 -16.32 -11.25 -15.18
C LEU A 57 -15.14 -12.00 -14.59
N LYS A 58 -14.10 -11.28 -14.15
CA LYS A 58 -12.86 -11.88 -13.64
C LYS A 58 -12.99 -12.45 -12.24
N SER A 59 -13.83 -11.87 -11.40
CA SER A 59 -14.11 -12.37 -10.05
C SER A 59 -15.06 -13.56 -10.04
N ASN A 60 -15.70 -13.86 -11.18
CA ASN A 60 -16.78 -14.85 -11.25
C ASN A 60 -17.92 -14.57 -10.25
N PHE A 61 -18.16 -13.30 -9.98
CA PHE A 61 -19.09 -12.82 -8.95
C PHE A 61 -20.47 -13.45 -9.04
N LEU A 62 -21.00 -13.61 -10.25
CA LEU A 62 -22.32 -14.19 -10.46
C LEU A 62 -22.48 -15.59 -9.86
N SER A 63 -21.39 -16.34 -9.74
CA SER A 63 -21.39 -17.66 -9.11
C SER A 63 -21.41 -17.59 -7.57
N TYR A 64 -21.03 -16.44 -6.99
CA TYR A 64 -20.93 -16.25 -5.53
C TYR A 64 -22.00 -15.33 -4.95
N LYS A 65 -22.82 -14.68 -5.77
CA LYS A 65 -23.78 -13.66 -5.36
C LYS A 65 -24.71 -14.10 -4.22
N ASP A 66 -25.27 -15.33 -4.32
CA ASP A 66 -26.18 -15.85 -3.32
C ASP A 66 -25.47 -16.13 -1.99
N GLU A 67 -24.22 -16.56 -2.06
CA GLU A 67 -23.37 -16.78 -0.90
C GLU A 67 -22.99 -15.47 -0.22
N ILE A 68 -22.60 -14.45 -1.00
CA ILE A 68 -22.29 -13.11 -0.51
C ILE A 68 -23.52 -12.52 0.19
N ALA A 69 -24.68 -12.58 -0.46
CA ALA A 69 -25.94 -12.09 0.10
C ALA A 69 -26.27 -12.77 1.42
N SER A 70 -26.12 -14.10 1.51
CA SER A 70 -26.37 -14.86 2.73
C SER A 70 -25.40 -14.50 3.86
N LEU A 71 -24.11 -14.29 3.56
CA LEU A 71 -23.15 -13.81 4.58
C LEU A 71 -23.48 -12.42 5.09
N MET A 72 -23.92 -11.53 4.22
CA MET A 72 -24.36 -10.18 4.61
C MET A 72 -25.60 -10.23 5.52
N GLU A 73 -26.60 -11.02 5.17
CA GLU A 73 -27.81 -11.20 5.99
C GLU A 73 -27.48 -11.76 7.38
N ASN A 74 -26.60 -12.76 7.44
CA ASN A 74 -26.18 -13.36 8.70
C ASN A 74 -25.41 -12.35 9.59
N SER A 75 -24.65 -11.44 8.98
CA SER A 75 -23.92 -10.39 9.69
C SER A 75 -24.80 -9.23 10.12
N ALA A 76 -25.91 -9.02 9.44
CA ALA A 76 -26.78 -7.84 9.59
C ALA A 76 -27.60 -7.82 10.88
N GLN A 77 -27.68 -8.93 11.62
CA GLN A 77 -28.47 -9.05 12.87
C GLN A 77 -29.89 -8.45 12.77
N GLY A 78 -30.49 -8.50 11.57
CA GLY A 78 -31.83 -7.97 11.32
C GLY A 78 -31.88 -6.52 10.78
N ASP A 79 -30.73 -5.93 10.43
CA ASP A 79 -30.71 -4.63 9.74
C ASP A 79 -31.35 -4.74 8.36
N GLU A 80 -32.49 -4.06 8.20
CA GLU A 80 -33.26 -4.12 6.95
C GLU A 80 -32.53 -3.46 5.77
N ALA A 81 -31.63 -2.49 5.99
CA ALA A 81 -30.85 -1.88 4.91
C ALA A 81 -29.88 -2.91 4.32
N VAL A 82 -29.20 -3.67 5.17
CA VAL A 82 -28.31 -4.76 4.75
C VAL A 82 -29.09 -5.89 4.07
N GLN A 83 -30.30 -6.23 4.55
CA GLN A 83 -31.17 -7.21 3.89
C GLN A 83 -31.54 -6.78 2.47
N ARG A 84 -31.88 -5.49 2.26
CA ARG A 84 -32.20 -4.95 0.93
C ARG A 84 -31.00 -5.00 -0.01
N ILE A 85 -29.79 -4.68 0.49
CA ILE A 85 -28.55 -4.82 -0.28
C ILE A 85 -28.35 -6.27 -0.67
N ALA A 86 -28.51 -7.21 0.25
CA ALA A 86 -28.40 -8.64 -0.03
C ALA A 86 -29.41 -9.11 -1.10
N ASP A 87 -30.66 -8.62 -1.03
CA ASP A 87 -31.67 -8.89 -2.06
C ASP A 87 -31.32 -8.32 -3.42
N GLY A 88 -30.73 -7.11 -3.46
CA GLY A 88 -30.21 -6.51 -4.69
C GLY A 88 -29.12 -7.37 -5.31
N ILE A 89 -28.16 -7.84 -4.49
CA ILE A 89 -27.06 -8.73 -4.92
C ILE A 89 -27.63 -10.02 -5.53
N ARG A 90 -28.63 -10.66 -4.89
CA ARG A 90 -29.26 -11.88 -5.42
C ARG A 90 -29.91 -11.68 -6.77
N LYS A 91 -30.61 -10.56 -6.93
CA LYS A 91 -31.30 -10.21 -8.19
C LYS A 91 -30.36 -9.77 -9.28
N VAL A 92 -29.08 -9.49 -8.94
CA VAL A 92 -28.12 -8.88 -9.86
C VAL A 92 -28.69 -7.57 -10.42
N ASP A 93 -29.30 -6.79 -9.52
CA ASP A 93 -29.91 -5.52 -9.84
C ASP A 93 -28.89 -4.40 -9.68
N ASP A 94 -28.73 -3.59 -10.72
CA ASP A 94 -27.82 -2.45 -10.68
C ASP A 94 -28.47 -1.19 -10.10
N GLY A 95 -29.70 -1.31 -9.63
CA GLY A 95 -30.41 -0.21 -8.98
C GLY A 95 -30.59 1.03 -9.83
N GLY A 96 -30.53 0.90 -11.15
CA GLY A 96 -30.65 2.00 -12.12
C GLY A 96 -29.32 2.62 -12.54
N MET A 97 -28.20 2.15 -12.03
CA MET A 97 -26.86 2.57 -12.45
C MET A 97 -26.41 1.80 -13.70
N ASN A 98 -25.44 2.32 -14.44
CA ASN A 98 -24.91 1.70 -15.67
C ASN A 98 -23.46 1.24 -15.48
N PHE A 99 -23.29 0.05 -14.97
CA PHE A 99 -21.98 -0.55 -14.70
C PHE A 99 -21.27 -1.14 -15.93
N ASN A 100 -21.84 -1.03 -17.13
CA ASN A 100 -21.10 -1.23 -18.38
C ASN A 100 -20.15 -0.07 -18.70
N LYS A 101 -20.24 1.00 -17.91
CA LYS A 101 -19.32 2.14 -17.94
C LYS A 101 -18.52 2.18 -16.65
N PRO A 102 -17.31 2.76 -16.68
CA PRO A 102 -16.51 2.89 -15.48
C PRO A 102 -17.23 3.65 -14.36
N VAL A 103 -16.97 3.25 -13.13
CA VAL A 103 -17.30 3.99 -11.93
C VAL A 103 -16.06 4.75 -11.50
N TYR A 104 -16.20 6.03 -11.21
CA TYR A 104 -15.11 6.87 -10.72
C TYR A 104 -15.31 7.21 -9.26
N PHE A 105 -14.23 7.20 -8.53
CA PHE A 105 -14.13 7.72 -7.18
C PHE A 105 -13.06 8.81 -7.17
N PHE A 106 -13.31 9.95 -6.53
CA PHE A 106 -12.32 11.01 -6.43
C PHE A 106 -12.37 11.74 -5.08
N ILE A 107 -11.23 12.34 -4.74
CA ILE A 107 -11.03 13.08 -3.50
C ILE A 107 -10.61 14.51 -3.87
N THR A 108 -11.16 15.49 -3.14
CA THR A 108 -10.84 16.91 -3.28
C THR A 108 -9.40 17.24 -2.88
N PRO A 109 -8.84 18.39 -3.33
CA PRO A 109 -7.46 18.78 -3.03
C PRO A 109 -7.14 18.97 -1.55
N ASP A 110 -8.14 19.28 -0.74
CA ASP A 110 -8.07 19.47 0.71
C ASP A 110 -8.35 18.21 1.53
N PHE A 111 -8.67 17.09 0.87
CA PHE A 111 -9.10 15.83 1.48
C PHE A 111 -10.38 15.88 2.33
N ASP A 112 -11.13 16.97 2.26
CA ASP A 112 -12.40 17.11 3.00
C ASP A 112 -13.58 16.47 2.27
N GLY A 113 -13.55 16.45 0.92
CA GLY A 113 -14.58 15.88 0.07
C GLY A 113 -14.15 14.57 -0.58
N PHE A 114 -15.08 13.60 -0.59
CA PHE A 114 -14.93 12.38 -1.39
C PHE A 114 -16.22 12.12 -2.15
N PHE A 115 -16.06 11.69 -3.40
CA PHE A 115 -17.17 11.55 -4.31
C PHE A 115 -17.04 10.25 -5.10
N LEU A 116 -18.20 9.65 -5.37
CA LEU A 116 -18.35 8.55 -6.30
C LEU A 116 -19.28 9.00 -7.41
N VAL A 117 -18.88 8.77 -8.65
CA VAL A 117 -19.68 9.11 -9.81
C VAL A 117 -19.84 7.91 -10.72
N THR A 118 -21.05 7.68 -11.19
CA THR A 118 -21.38 6.62 -12.13
C THR A 118 -22.37 7.09 -13.19
N SER A 119 -22.41 6.39 -14.31
CA SER A 119 -23.42 6.64 -15.35
C SER A 119 -24.77 6.08 -14.92
N VAL A 120 -25.83 6.78 -15.28
CA VAL A 120 -27.23 6.42 -15.01
C VAL A 120 -27.81 5.61 -16.18
N ARG A 121 -28.55 4.56 -15.87
CA ARG A 121 -29.40 3.82 -16.79
C ARG A 121 -30.89 4.18 -16.59
N ASN A 122 -31.31 4.32 -15.33
CA ASN A 122 -32.68 4.64 -14.98
C ASN A 122 -32.71 5.56 -13.74
N LYS A 123 -32.99 6.86 -13.95
CA LYS A 123 -33.03 7.89 -12.92
C LYS A 123 -34.09 7.59 -11.84
N GLU A 124 -35.29 7.17 -12.27
CA GLU A 124 -36.41 6.93 -11.35
C GLU A 124 -36.14 5.72 -10.42
N GLU A 125 -35.43 4.73 -10.91
CA GLU A 125 -35.06 3.56 -10.13
C GLU A 125 -34.05 3.93 -9.03
N ILE A 126 -33.03 4.75 -9.34
CA ILE A 126 -32.06 5.24 -8.34
C ILE A 126 -32.83 6.04 -7.27
N ARG A 127 -33.67 7.00 -7.68
CA ARG A 127 -34.47 7.80 -6.77
C ARG A 127 -35.36 6.93 -5.88
N GLY A 128 -36.10 6.00 -6.46
CA GLY A 128 -36.97 5.09 -5.72
C GLY A 128 -36.23 4.20 -4.72
N ASN A 129 -34.97 3.86 -4.99
CA ASN A 129 -34.14 3.11 -4.03
C ASN A 129 -33.73 3.98 -2.84
N PHE A 130 -33.38 5.27 -3.05
CA PHE A 130 -33.14 6.21 -1.95
C PHE A 130 -34.39 6.42 -1.11
N GLU A 131 -35.56 6.61 -1.73
CA GLU A 131 -36.86 6.76 -1.02
C GLU A 131 -37.18 5.51 -0.17
N LYS A 132 -36.87 4.31 -0.65
CA LYS A 132 -37.07 3.07 0.13
C LYS A 132 -36.09 2.93 1.29
N LEU A 133 -34.87 3.47 1.17
CA LEU A 133 -33.85 3.45 2.24
C LEU A 133 -34.14 4.50 3.32
N ASP A 134 -34.77 5.60 2.95
CA ASP A 134 -35.09 6.72 3.85
C ASP A 134 -36.37 6.46 4.69
N LYS A 135 -36.28 5.53 5.65
CA LYS A 135 -37.39 5.17 6.54
C LYS A 135 -37.84 6.30 7.48
N LYS A 136 -36.91 7.17 7.83
CA LYS A 136 -37.17 8.29 8.77
C LYS A 136 -37.64 9.53 8.05
N HIS A 137 -37.70 9.52 6.74
CA HIS A 137 -38.01 10.67 5.88
C HIS A 137 -37.12 11.89 6.18
N GLU A 138 -35.85 11.64 6.43
CA GLU A 138 -34.85 12.67 6.70
C GLU A 138 -34.23 13.26 5.44
N LEU A 139 -34.42 12.59 4.28
CA LEU A 139 -33.95 13.06 2.98
C LEU A 139 -34.98 13.99 2.32
N THR A 140 -34.47 15.03 1.69
CA THR A 140 -35.28 15.94 0.86
C THR A 140 -34.81 15.88 -0.58
N TYR A 141 -35.78 15.91 -1.51
CA TYR A 141 -35.54 15.82 -2.95
C TYR A 141 -35.93 17.14 -3.58
N ILE A 142 -34.97 17.83 -4.19
CA ILE A 142 -35.15 19.12 -4.85
C ILE A 142 -34.78 18.97 -6.32
N GLU A 143 -35.77 19.21 -7.20
CA GLU A 143 -35.51 19.25 -8.64
C GLU A 143 -35.15 20.66 -9.10
N GLU A 144 -34.04 20.80 -9.79
CA GLU A 144 -33.63 22.00 -10.47
C GLU A 144 -34.07 21.93 -11.94
N GLU A 145 -35.19 22.55 -12.26
CA GLU A 145 -35.81 22.42 -13.60
C GLU A 145 -34.90 22.86 -14.74
N ALA A 146 -34.05 23.89 -14.53
CA ALA A 146 -33.18 24.44 -15.57
C ALA A 146 -32.08 23.47 -16.00
N SER A 147 -31.54 22.67 -15.09
CA SER A 147 -30.44 21.72 -15.34
C SER A 147 -30.90 20.26 -15.39
N GLY A 148 -32.12 19.97 -14.92
CA GLY A 148 -32.64 18.61 -14.78
C GLY A 148 -31.96 17.80 -13.66
N ILE A 149 -31.24 18.48 -12.75
CA ILE A 149 -30.58 17.88 -11.60
C ILE A 149 -31.59 17.64 -10.49
N THR A 150 -31.65 16.42 -9.95
CA THR A 150 -32.35 16.11 -8.71
C THR A 150 -31.32 16.06 -7.59
N TRP A 151 -31.43 16.97 -6.66
CA TRP A 151 -30.62 17.02 -5.44
C TRP A 151 -31.25 16.14 -4.37
N ILE A 152 -30.43 15.28 -3.74
CA ILE A 152 -30.81 14.47 -2.58
C ILE A 152 -30.03 15.03 -1.39
N ASN A 153 -30.74 15.65 -0.46
CA ASN A 153 -30.15 16.33 0.70
C ASN A 153 -30.52 15.61 1.99
N ALA A 154 -29.52 15.43 2.85
CA ALA A 154 -29.69 15.12 4.25
C ALA A 154 -29.76 16.44 5.06
N LYS A 155 -29.90 16.34 6.37
CA LYS A 155 -30.00 17.50 7.30
C LYS A 155 -28.81 18.45 7.19
N GLU A 156 -27.60 17.90 6.92
CA GLU A 156 -26.35 18.66 6.88
C GLU A 156 -26.00 19.18 5.47
N GLY A 157 -26.76 18.85 4.44
CA GLY A 157 -26.52 19.27 3.07
C GLY A 157 -26.71 18.16 2.03
N PRO A 158 -26.27 18.38 0.79
CA PRO A 158 -26.41 17.41 -0.27
C PRO A 158 -25.53 16.17 0.01
N VAL A 159 -26.14 15.00 -0.20
CA VAL A 159 -25.45 13.70 -0.15
C VAL A 159 -25.34 13.08 -1.54
N ALA A 160 -26.25 13.47 -2.47
CA ALA A 160 -26.19 13.02 -3.85
C ALA A 160 -26.82 14.02 -4.81
N ALA A 161 -26.41 13.92 -6.10
CA ALA A 161 -26.99 14.62 -7.22
C ALA A 161 -27.22 13.65 -8.38
N LEU A 162 -28.34 13.78 -9.07
CA LEU A 162 -28.81 12.81 -10.06
C LEU A 162 -29.36 13.51 -11.28
N THR A 163 -28.85 13.14 -12.46
CA THR A 163 -29.39 13.49 -13.78
C THR A 163 -29.81 12.22 -14.54
N ASN A 164 -30.26 12.36 -15.78
CA ASN A 164 -30.53 11.21 -16.65
C ASN A 164 -29.24 10.47 -17.09
N GLU A 165 -28.07 11.08 -16.93
CA GLU A 165 -26.79 10.53 -17.42
C GLU A 165 -25.82 10.21 -16.29
N VAL A 166 -25.88 10.96 -15.19
CA VAL A 166 -24.88 10.93 -14.11
C VAL A 166 -25.54 10.85 -12.76
N PHE A 167 -24.99 10.00 -11.90
CA PHE A 167 -25.27 9.93 -10.48
C PHE A 167 -23.97 10.23 -9.74
N LEU A 168 -23.98 11.28 -8.93
CA LEU A 168 -22.90 11.71 -8.05
C LEU A 168 -23.34 11.50 -6.61
N LEU A 169 -22.59 10.70 -5.86
CA LEU A 169 -22.78 10.45 -4.42
C LEU A 169 -21.52 10.90 -3.70
N GLY A 170 -21.64 11.57 -2.55
CA GLY A 170 -20.44 11.96 -1.84
C GLY A 170 -20.70 12.65 -0.50
N LYS A 171 -19.59 13.05 0.09
CA LYS A 171 -19.54 13.90 1.26
C LYS A 171 -18.62 15.07 0.96
N GLY A 172 -19.10 16.29 1.21
CA GLY A 172 -18.38 17.52 1.00
C GLY A 172 -19.32 18.71 1.10
N GLU A 173 -18.78 19.90 0.94
CA GLU A 173 -19.56 21.12 0.92
C GLU A 173 -20.46 21.20 -0.34
N ARG A 174 -21.56 21.95 -0.22
CA ARG A 174 -22.51 22.15 -1.32
C ARG A 174 -21.84 22.70 -2.56
N GLU A 175 -20.85 23.57 -2.41
CA GLU A 175 -20.12 24.20 -3.49
C GLU A 175 -19.41 23.18 -4.41
N TYR A 176 -18.89 22.10 -3.85
CA TYR A 176 -18.30 21.02 -4.63
C TYR A 176 -19.31 20.32 -5.51
N PHE A 177 -20.48 19.96 -4.95
CA PHE A 177 -21.56 19.34 -5.71
C PHE A 177 -22.05 20.25 -6.84
N ASP A 178 -22.29 21.53 -6.55
CA ASP A 178 -22.74 22.51 -7.54
C ASP A 178 -21.70 22.66 -8.66
N ARG A 179 -20.43 22.79 -8.32
CA ARG A 179 -19.34 22.92 -9.28
C ARG A 179 -19.25 21.68 -10.21
N TYR A 180 -19.34 20.49 -9.66
CA TYR A 180 -19.16 19.25 -10.42
C TYR A 180 -20.37 18.96 -11.33
N MET A 181 -21.58 19.25 -10.88
CA MET A 181 -22.80 18.98 -11.65
C MET A 181 -23.11 20.03 -12.72
N HIS A 182 -22.69 21.29 -12.53
CA HIS A 182 -22.90 22.35 -13.52
C HIS A 182 -21.76 22.51 -14.52
N GLY A 183 -20.70 21.77 -14.35
CA GLY A 183 -19.55 21.71 -15.25
C GLY A 183 -18.25 22.21 -14.60
N THR A 184 -17.22 21.45 -14.80
CA THR A 184 -15.86 21.72 -14.35
C THR A 184 -14.89 21.33 -15.48
N ASP A 185 -13.66 21.85 -15.42
CA ASP A 185 -12.59 21.32 -16.25
C ASP A 185 -12.36 19.84 -15.86
N SER A 186 -12.34 18.98 -16.88
CA SER A 186 -12.25 17.54 -16.65
C SER A 186 -10.85 17.11 -16.25
N PHE A 187 -10.77 16.25 -15.23
CA PHE A 187 -9.52 15.57 -14.84
C PHE A 187 -8.83 14.89 -16.03
N PHE A 188 -9.63 14.31 -16.93
CA PHE A 188 -9.13 13.55 -18.08
C PHE A 188 -8.52 14.41 -19.18
N ASP A 189 -8.58 15.72 -19.09
CA ASP A 189 -7.89 16.64 -19.98
C ASP A 189 -6.52 17.09 -19.44
N THR A 190 -6.24 16.79 -18.16
CA THR A 190 -4.94 17.00 -17.53
C THR A 190 -3.90 15.98 -18.02
N PRO A 191 -2.58 16.23 -17.86
CA PRO A 191 -1.55 15.25 -18.19
C PRO A 191 -1.72 13.92 -17.48
N VAL A 192 -2.01 13.94 -16.17
CA VAL A 192 -2.21 12.73 -15.36
C VAL A 192 -3.49 11.98 -15.76
N GLY A 193 -4.55 12.68 -16.09
CA GLY A 193 -5.79 12.08 -16.57
C GLY A 193 -5.66 11.47 -17.96
N LYS A 194 -4.88 12.09 -18.87
CA LYS A 194 -4.54 11.52 -20.17
C LYS A 194 -3.73 10.23 -20.04
N GLU A 195 -2.75 10.22 -19.15
CA GLU A 195 -1.97 9.00 -18.86
C GLU A 195 -2.88 7.92 -18.28
N MET A 196 -3.80 8.26 -17.38
CA MET A 196 -4.77 7.33 -16.80
C MET A 196 -5.64 6.67 -17.88
N LYS A 197 -6.12 7.44 -18.88
CA LYS A 197 -6.86 6.91 -20.03
C LYS A 197 -6.06 5.94 -20.90
N ASN A 198 -4.74 6.10 -20.96
CA ASN A 198 -3.86 5.23 -21.75
C ASN A 198 -3.58 3.89 -21.05
N ARG A 199 -3.91 3.79 -19.75
CA ARG A 199 -3.65 2.60 -18.93
C ARG A 199 -4.95 1.88 -18.62
N HIS A 200 -5.08 0.66 -19.11
CA HIS A 200 -6.29 -0.13 -18.97
C HIS A 200 -6.07 -1.27 -17.99
N GLY A 201 -6.75 -1.21 -16.86
CA GLY A 201 -6.81 -2.30 -15.86
C GLY A 201 -8.24 -2.55 -15.43
N GLU A 202 -8.41 -3.39 -14.44
CA GLU A 202 -9.67 -3.53 -13.73
C GLU A 202 -9.85 -2.39 -12.73
N ILE A 203 -8.72 -1.95 -12.16
CA ILE A 203 -8.65 -0.78 -11.27
C ILE A 203 -7.52 0.10 -11.78
N THR A 204 -7.81 1.36 -12.05
CA THR A 204 -6.79 2.37 -12.37
C THR A 204 -6.98 3.55 -11.43
N PHE A 205 -5.90 4.05 -10.83
CA PHE A 205 -6.00 5.23 -9.98
C PHE A 205 -4.82 6.16 -10.20
N ALA A 206 -5.09 7.45 -10.02
CA ALA A 206 -4.12 8.51 -10.20
C ALA A 206 -4.02 9.35 -8.93
N LEU A 207 -2.79 9.64 -8.54
CA LEU A 207 -2.46 10.60 -7.51
C LEU A 207 -1.91 11.87 -8.17
N ASN A 208 -2.53 13.01 -7.88
CA ASN A 208 -2.09 14.31 -8.37
C ASN A 208 -1.64 15.18 -7.18
N CYS A 209 -0.43 14.97 -6.71
CA CYS A 209 0.10 15.68 -5.56
C CYS A 209 0.28 17.18 -5.80
N LYS A 210 0.36 17.62 -7.07
CA LYS A 210 0.54 19.04 -7.43
C LYS A 210 -0.65 19.93 -7.08
N VAL A 211 -1.86 19.35 -6.98
CA VAL A 211 -3.09 20.09 -6.71
C VAL A 211 -3.51 20.08 -5.24
N VAL A 212 -2.86 19.25 -4.42
CA VAL A 212 -3.16 19.17 -2.99
C VAL A 212 -2.86 20.52 -2.32
N THR A 213 -3.85 21.04 -1.60
CA THR A 213 -3.76 22.32 -0.87
C THR A 213 -2.87 22.21 0.37
N GLU A 214 -2.49 23.34 0.95
CA GLU A 214 -1.73 23.33 2.22
C GLU A 214 -2.53 22.64 3.34
N ASP A 215 -3.85 22.86 3.42
CA ASP A 215 -4.71 22.19 4.40
C ASP A 215 -4.73 20.66 4.20
N GLY A 216 -4.77 20.20 2.94
CA GLY A 216 -4.66 18.77 2.60
C GLY A 216 -3.30 18.18 2.99
N TRP A 217 -2.20 18.93 2.78
CA TRP A 217 -0.87 18.49 3.21
C TRP A 217 -0.75 18.45 4.74
N GLU A 218 -1.30 19.42 5.46
CA GLU A 218 -1.31 19.44 6.91
C GLU A 218 -2.06 18.24 7.48
N LEU A 219 -3.23 17.91 6.91
CA LEU A 219 -4.01 16.74 7.31
C LEU A 219 -3.25 15.42 7.10
N LEU A 220 -2.56 15.28 5.96
CA LEU A 220 -1.73 14.11 5.66
C LEU A 220 -0.50 14.03 6.58
N TYR A 221 0.13 15.18 6.84
CA TYR A 221 1.27 15.29 7.75
C TYR A 221 0.88 14.88 9.18
N ASP A 222 -0.24 15.38 9.69
CA ASP A 222 -0.75 15.03 11.00
C ASP A 222 -1.07 13.54 11.09
N TRP A 223 -1.71 12.98 10.07
CA TRP A 223 -1.96 11.53 10.03
C TRP A 223 -0.66 10.71 10.12
N LEU A 224 0.40 11.08 9.39
CA LEU A 224 1.70 10.43 9.45
C LEU A 224 2.39 10.64 10.80
N ARG A 225 2.28 11.83 11.39
CA ARG A 225 2.87 12.18 12.69
C ARG A 225 2.29 11.36 13.84
N TYR A 226 0.98 11.12 13.80
CA TYR A 226 0.28 10.31 14.81
C TYR A 226 0.35 8.81 14.54
N HIS A 227 0.93 8.40 13.43
CA HIS A 227 1.11 6.98 13.13
C HIS A 227 2.18 6.37 14.07
N ASN A 228 1.89 5.18 14.62
CA ASN A 228 2.76 4.52 15.61
C ASN A 228 4.14 4.08 15.07
N ASN A 229 4.42 4.27 13.78
CA ASN A 229 5.70 3.90 13.17
C ASN A 229 6.70 5.05 13.24
N ALA A 230 7.75 4.91 14.09
CA ALA A 230 8.79 5.92 14.26
C ALA A 230 9.52 6.30 12.96
N LYS A 231 9.72 5.33 12.04
CA LYS A 231 10.39 5.58 10.76
C LYS A 231 9.53 6.42 9.81
N LEU A 232 8.21 6.21 9.80
CA LEU A 232 7.30 7.06 9.03
C LEU A 232 7.28 8.49 9.57
N ARG A 233 7.38 8.67 10.89
CA ARG A 233 7.49 10.01 11.49
C ARG A 233 8.78 10.73 11.11
N GLU A 234 9.92 10.01 11.05
CA GLU A 234 11.20 10.59 10.59
C GLU A 234 11.11 11.04 9.12
N ILE A 235 10.49 10.23 8.25
CA ILE A 235 10.25 10.59 6.85
C ILE A 235 9.34 11.84 6.75
N ALA A 236 8.29 11.90 7.57
CA ALA A 236 7.38 13.04 7.62
C ALA A 236 8.07 14.35 8.05
N GLN A 237 9.19 14.27 8.74
CA GLN A 237 9.98 15.45 9.15
C GLN A 237 10.93 15.98 8.07
N SER A 238 11.14 15.25 6.97
CA SER A 238 12.05 15.67 5.90
C SER A 238 11.35 16.58 4.89
N GLU A 239 11.63 17.86 4.94
CA GLU A 239 11.11 18.85 3.98
C GLU A 239 11.51 18.52 2.54
N GLU A 240 12.70 17.98 2.31
CA GLU A 240 13.16 17.58 0.97
C GLU A 240 12.28 16.48 0.39
N ILE A 241 11.93 15.48 1.19
CA ILE A 241 11.03 14.38 0.76
C ILE A 241 9.64 14.95 0.42
N TRP A 242 9.11 15.85 1.25
CA TRP A 242 7.83 16.50 0.98
C TRP A 242 7.86 17.34 -0.30
N ASN A 243 8.92 18.09 -0.53
CA ASN A 243 9.09 18.88 -1.75
C ASN A 243 9.18 18.03 -3.01
N LEU A 244 9.71 16.80 -2.89
CA LEU A 244 9.67 15.82 -3.98
C LEU A 244 8.27 15.25 -4.19
N ILE A 245 7.58 14.83 -3.11
CA ILE A 245 6.24 14.26 -3.17
C ILE A 245 5.24 15.27 -3.75
N ARG A 246 5.27 16.52 -3.33
CA ARG A 246 4.40 17.60 -3.83
C ARG A 246 4.49 17.82 -5.34
N LYS A 247 5.58 17.41 -5.97
CA LYS A 247 5.78 17.51 -7.43
C LYS A 247 5.32 16.28 -8.19
N MET A 248 4.96 15.20 -7.49
CA MET A 248 4.64 13.92 -8.13
C MET A 248 3.22 13.89 -8.68
N GLN A 249 3.11 13.31 -9.87
CA GLN A 249 1.86 12.84 -10.45
C GLN A 249 2.08 11.38 -10.83
N VAL A 250 1.27 10.47 -10.31
CA VAL A 250 1.48 9.04 -10.50
C VAL A 250 0.18 8.36 -10.89
N VAL A 251 0.24 7.54 -11.91
CA VAL A 251 -0.87 6.66 -12.31
C VAL A 251 -0.53 5.23 -11.94
N TYR A 252 -1.45 4.56 -11.32
CA TYR A 252 -1.37 3.14 -10.98
C TYR A 252 -2.43 2.38 -11.75
N ASN A 253 -2.07 1.18 -12.18
CA ASN A 253 -2.95 0.30 -12.93
C ASN A 253 -2.84 -1.11 -12.37
N VAL A 254 -3.97 -1.68 -11.94
CA VAL A 254 -4.04 -3.04 -11.40
C VAL A 254 -4.73 -3.94 -12.41
N THR A 255 -4.08 -5.05 -12.73
CA THR A 255 -4.63 -6.09 -13.61
C THR A 255 -4.64 -7.45 -12.93
N PHE A 256 -5.73 -8.18 -13.13
CA PHE A 256 -5.92 -9.52 -12.61
C PHE A 256 -5.91 -10.52 -13.75
N THR A 257 -4.94 -11.44 -13.72
CA THR A 257 -4.81 -12.52 -14.70
C THR A 257 -4.90 -13.89 -14.01
N LYS A 258 -4.70 -14.98 -14.73
CA LYS A 258 -4.69 -16.30 -14.12
C LYS A 258 -3.47 -16.46 -13.23
N GLY A 259 -3.71 -16.57 -11.93
CA GLY A 259 -2.69 -16.76 -10.91
C GLY A 259 -1.78 -15.57 -10.64
N GLU A 260 -2.03 -14.40 -11.25
CA GLU A 260 -1.19 -13.22 -11.04
C GLU A 260 -2.01 -11.93 -10.90
N ILE A 261 -1.53 -11.05 -10.03
CA ILE A 261 -1.98 -9.66 -9.88
C ILE A 261 -0.80 -8.78 -10.23
N THR A 262 -0.98 -7.86 -11.16
CA THR A 262 0.06 -6.92 -11.54
C THR A 262 -0.38 -5.50 -11.20
N LEU A 263 0.42 -4.79 -10.42
CA LEU A 263 0.31 -3.36 -10.16
C LEU A 263 1.44 -2.65 -10.91
N ASN A 264 1.09 -1.81 -11.88
CA ASN A 264 2.03 -0.93 -12.54
C ASN A 264 1.90 0.49 -11.99
N SER A 265 2.99 1.22 -11.90
CA SER A 265 3.07 2.60 -11.46
C SER A 265 3.83 3.42 -12.49
N PHE A 266 3.25 4.56 -12.90
CA PHE A 266 3.80 5.45 -13.94
C PHE A 266 3.87 6.87 -13.39
N ILE A 267 5.07 7.45 -13.33
CA ILE A 267 5.28 8.84 -12.95
C ILE A 267 5.09 9.70 -14.20
N VAL A 268 4.17 10.66 -14.13
CA VAL A 268 3.81 11.57 -15.22
C VAL A 268 4.65 12.85 -15.11
N ASP A 269 4.95 13.48 -16.26
CA ASP A 269 5.75 14.72 -16.35
C ASP A 269 7.18 14.64 -15.78
N GLY A 270 7.74 13.44 -15.71
CA GLY A 270 9.09 13.20 -15.23
C GLY A 270 9.18 12.91 -13.73
N ASN A 271 10.17 12.11 -13.39
CA ASN A 271 10.43 11.72 -12.02
C ASN A 271 11.23 12.81 -11.30
N PRO A 272 10.74 13.41 -10.19
CA PRO A 272 11.50 14.42 -9.46
C PRO A 272 12.67 13.82 -8.66
N LEU A 273 12.73 12.49 -8.50
CA LEU A 273 13.83 11.82 -7.80
C LEU A 273 15.09 11.81 -8.66
N PRO A 274 16.28 12.00 -8.05
CA PRO A 274 17.54 11.89 -8.77
C PRO A 274 17.71 10.49 -9.42
N GLU A 275 18.44 10.45 -10.54
CA GLU A 275 18.74 9.19 -11.22
C GLU A 275 19.83 8.39 -10.51
N MET A 276 19.49 7.82 -9.37
CA MET A 276 20.40 7.06 -8.50
C MET A 276 20.67 5.62 -8.99
N LEU A 277 19.89 5.16 -9.97
CA LEU A 277 19.97 3.79 -10.48
C LEU A 277 20.38 3.76 -11.96
N GLN A 278 21.01 2.67 -12.36
CA GLN A 278 21.39 2.32 -13.73
C GLN A 278 20.94 0.89 -14.05
N THR A 279 20.97 0.52 -15.33
CA THR A 279 20.55 -0.81 -15.77
C THR A 279 21.39 -1.91 -15.11
N ILE A 280 20.70 -2.96 -14.63
CA ILE A 280 21.34 -4.16 -14.07
C ILE A 280 22.11 -4.87 -15.17
N THR A 281 23.39 -5.19 -14.92
CA THR A 281 24.18 -6.03 -15.80
C THR A 281 23.99 -7.52 -15.45
N PRO A 282 23.79 -8.41 -16.45
CA PRO A 282 23.33 -9.79 -16.19
C PRO A 282 24.35 -10.73 -15.54
N GLU A 283 25.63 -10.35 -15.45
CA GLU A 283 26.71 -11.17 -14.87
C GLU A 283 26.50 -11.47 -13.39
N ILE A 284 25.70 -10.65 -12.69
CA ILE A 284 25.39 -10.87 -11.27
C ILE A 284 24.65 -12.20 -11.05
N TYR A 285 23.82 -12.62 -11.99
CA TYR A 285 23.02 -13.84 -11.86
C TYR A 285 23.84 -15.13 -11.90
N ASP A 286 25.05 -15.08 -12.48
CA ASP A 286 25.97 -16.23 -12.49
C ASP A 286 26.59 -16.49 -11.11
N LYS A 287 26.44 -15.55 -10.17
CA LYS A 287 27.01 -15.61 -8.83
C LYS A 287 26.00 -16.02 -7.75
N VAL A 288 24.71 -15.96 -8.06
CA VAL A 288 23.64 -16.20 -7.08
C VAL A 288 23.26 -17.68 -7.06
N PRO A 289 23.36 -18.39 -5.90
CA PRO A 289 22.89 -19.76 -5.76
C PRO A 289 21.38 -19.87 -6.02
N ALA A 290 21.00 -20.85 -6.84
CA ALA A 290 19.60 -21.03 -7.24
C ALA A 290 18.74 -21.73 -6.18
N ARG A 291 19.36 -22.59 -5.36
CA ARG A 291 18.65 -23.51 -4.47
C ARG A 291 18.06 -22.79 -3.26
N ASP A 292 16.80 -23.09 -2.97
CA ASP A 292 16.09 -22.69 -1.73
C ASP A 292 16.04 -21.17 -1.48
N LEU A 293 16.11 -20.35 -2.52
CA LEU A 293 16.08 -18.90 -2.45
C LEU A 293 14.76 -18.41 -1.84
N ALA A 294 14.82 -17.76 -0.66
CA ALA A 294 13.65 -17.16 0.02
C ALA A 294 13.39 -15.73 -0.45
N ALA A 295 14.46 -14.93 -0.59
CA ALA A 295 14.36 -13.58 -1.12
C ALA A 295 15.62 -13.20 -1.89
N PHE A 296 15.45 -12.33 -2.87
CA PHE A 296 16.53 -11.79 -3.69
C PHE A 296 16.25 -10.33 -4.03
N VAL A 297 17.29 -9.52 -3.99
CA VAL A 297 17.24 -8.14 -4.46
C VAL A 297 18.48 -7.82 -5.25
N VAL A 298 18.35 -7.07 -6.32
CA VAL A 298 19.46 -6.55 -7.11
C VAL A 298 19.11 -5.16 -7.64
N ALA A 299 20.11 -4.27 -7.68
CA ALA A 299 19.98 -2.95 -8.28
C ALA A 299 21.30 -2.55 -8.94
N GLY A 300 21.21 -1.93 -10.10
CA GLY A 300 22.33 -1.18 -10.68
C GLY A 300 22.42 0.18 -9.98
N VAL A 301 23.49 0.44 -9.24
CA VAL A 301 23.62 1.61 -8.38
C VAL A 301 24.59 2.62 -8.98
N LYS A 302 24.25 3.90 -8.98
CA LYS A 302 25.13 5.05 -9.20
C LYS A 302 25.50 5.60 -7.82
N GLY A 303 26.57 5.06 -7.24
CA GLY A 303 26.92 5.27 -5.83
C GLY A 303 27.12 6.74 -5.46
N LYS A 304 27.71 7.54 -6.35
CA LYS A 304 27.90 8.97 -6.13
C LYS A 304 26.58 9.73 -5.99
N GLU A 305 25.61 9.40 -6.84
CA GLU A 305 24.28 10.03 -6.83
C GLU A 305 23.50 9.65 -5.56
N VAL A 306 23.57 8.36 -5.18
CA VAL A 306 22.96 7.87 -3.92
C VAL A 306 23.60 8.58 -2.72
N ALA A 307 24.93 8.66 -2.67
CA ALA A 307 25.64 9.33 -1.57
C ALA A 307 25.30 10.82 -1.49
N ALA A 308 25.15 11.50 -2.63
CA ALA A 308 24.75 12.91 -2.67
C ALA A 308 23.33 13.10 -2.12
N PHE A 309 22.39 12.27 -2.53
CA PHE A 309 21.00 12.30 -2.04
C PHE A 309 20.92 12.02 -0.52
N VAL A 310 21.58 10.96 -0.05
CA VAL A 310 21.62 10.63 1.39
C VAL A 310 22.28 11.74 2.21
N ARG A 311 23.35 12.36 1.69
CA ARG A 311 24.00 13.49 2.37
C ARG A 311 23.05 14.67 2.58
N ASN A 312 22.25 14.99 1.57
CA ASN A 312 21.26 16.06 1.66
C ASN A 312 20.23 15.78 2.76
N ILE A 313 19.70 14.54 2.83
CA ILE A 313 18.76 14.13 3.89
C ILE A 313 19.43 14.23 5.27
N LEU A 314 20.65 13.71 5.43
CA LEU A 314 21.37 13.75 6.71
C LEU A 314 21.67 15.19 7.16
N ALA A 315 21.96 16.09 6.22
CA ALA A 315 22.18 17.51 6.52
C ALA A 315 20.92 18.17 7.11
N GLN A 316 19.75 17.86 6.58
CA GLN A 316 18.47 18.38 7.07
C GLN A 316 18.06 17.83 8.44
N THR A 317 18.42 16.57 8.72
CA THR A 317 18.12 15.94 10.02
C THR A 317 19.14 16.25 11.12
N GLY A 318 20.13 17.13 10.84
CA GLY A 318 21.19 17.51 11.80
C GLY A 318 22.22 16.39 12.08
N ARG A 319 22.18 15.28 11.34
CA ARG A 319 23.07 14.10 11.51
C ARG A 319 24.32 14.16 10.62
N SER A 320 24.56 15.25 9.92
CA SER A 320 25.66 15.39 8.95
C SER A 320 27.07 15.31 9.55
N THR A 321 27.21 15.48 10.87
CA THR A 321 28.49 15.46 11.60
C THR A 321 28.82 14.09 12.22
N ASP A 322 27.93 13.12 12.13
CA ASP A 322 28.16 11.76 12.66
C ASP A 322 29.26 11.04 11.85
N ASN A 323 30.31 10.59 12.53
CA ASN A 323 31.41 9.83 11.91
C ASN A 323 30.93 8.56 11.22
N LYS A 324 29.90 7.87 11.75
CA LYS A 324 29.32 6.68 11.15
C LYS A 324 28.58 7.01 9.86
N ALA A 325 27.82 8.12 9.84
CA ALA A 325 27.15 8.62 8.64
C ALA A 325 28.16 8.98 7.55
N ASN A 326 29.25 9.66 7.90
CA ASN A 326 30.32 10.01 6.95
C ASN A 326 31.01 8.76 6.37
N MET A 327 31.31 7.75 7.20
CA MET A 327 31.85 6.46 6.72
C MET A 327 30.89 5.75 5.76
N PHE A 328 29.60 5.74 6.08
CA PHE A 328 28.57 5.16 5.21
C PHE A 328 28.46 5.91 3.88
N LEU A 329 28.51 7.25 3.88
CA LEU A 329 28.55 8.06 2.67
C LEU A 329 29.80 7.80 1.82
N MET A 330 30.97 7.65 2.45
CA MET A 330 32.20 7.26 1.74
C MET A 330 32.05 5.91 1.07
N PHE A 331 31.47 4.94 1.77
CA PHE A 331 31.21 3.61 1.21
C PHE A 331 30.21 3.68 0.04
N LEU A 332 29.08 4.39 0.20
CA LEU A 332 28.12 4.57 -0.90
C LEU A 332 28.77 5.14 -2.16
N ASN A 333 29.68 6.11 -2.01
CA ASN A 333 30.39 6.72 -3.15
C ASN A 333 31.22 5.70 -3.97
N THR A 334 31.65 4.57 -3.38
CA THR A 334 32.43 3.56 -4.08
C THR A 334 31.57 2.53 -4.80
N LEU A 335 30.27 2.46 -4.47
CA LEU A 335 29.36 1.48 -5.06
C LEU A 335 28.91 1.93 -6.45
N GLU A 336 29.61 1.48 -7.49
CA GLU A 336 29.24 1.72 -8.88
C GLU A 336 29.00 0.40 -9.60
N GLY A 337 27.76 0.11 -9.98
CA GLY A 337 27.38 -1.14 -10.62
C GLY A 337 26.34 -1.95 -9.85
N ASN A 338 26.32 -3.27 -10.04
CA ASN A 338 25.33 -4.13 -9.41
C ASN A 338 25.60 -4.37 -7.93
N VAL A 339 24.64 -4.01 -7.10
CA VAL A 339 24.53 -4.43 -5.70
C VAL A 339 23.42 -5.47 -5.61
N ALA A 340 23.68 -6.62 -4.99
CA ALA A 340 22.66 -7.65 -4.82
C ALA A 340 22.73 -8.27 -3.44
N ALA A 341 21.59 -8.82 -2.97
CA ALA A 341 21.55 -9.63 -1.77
C ALA A 341 20.53 -10.77 -1.93
N ALA A 342 20.83 -11.90 -1.28
CA ALA A 342 19.95 -13.05 -1.25
C ALA A 342 19.81 -13.59 0.17
N VAL A 343 18.62 -14.10 0.47
CA VAL A 343 18.28 -14.73 1.74
C VAL A 343 17.85 -16.17 1.49
N TYR A 344 18.39 -17.08 2.27
CA TYR A 344 18.08 -18.52 2.22
C TYR A 344 17.61 -18.98 3.61
N PRO A 345 16.74 -20.01 3.69
CA PRO A 345 16.44 -20.68 4.94
C PRO A 345 17.73 -21.18 5.62
N SER A 346 17.81 -21.08 6.93
CA SER A 346 18.92 -21.72 7.67
C SER A 346 18.78 -23.24 7.54
N GLU A 347 19.83 -23.93 7.13
CA GLU A 347 19.93 -25.37 7.36
C GLU A 347 19.96 -25.56 8.87
N ARG A 348 19.01 -26.30 9.42
CA ARG A 348 19.02 -26.67 10.84
C ARG A 348 20.22 -27.59 11.08
N ASP A 349 21.36 -26.99 11.37
CA ASP A 349 22.38 -27.72 12.12
C ASP A 349 21.81 -27.94 13.53
N TYR A 350 21.60 -29.19 13.90
CA TYR A 350 21.07 -29.59 15.22
C TYR A 350 21.91 -29.03 16.38
N TYR A 351 23.09 -28.51 16.08
CA TYR A 351 24.08 -27.99 17.00
C TYR A 351 24.32 -26.47 16.91
N SER A 352 23.76 -25.76 15.92
CA SER A 352 23.92 -24.31 15.86
C SER A 352 22.75 -23.61 16.50
N GLN A 353 22.99 -22.89 17.59
CA GLN A 353 22.00 -22.05 18.30
C GLN A 353 21.65 -20.75 17.54
N SER A 354 22.15 -20.54 16.32
CA SER A 354 21.84 -19.32 15.60
C SER A 354 20.65 -19.55 14.66
N ASP A 355 19.52 -18.99 15.02
CA ASP A 355 18.29 -18.93 14.20
C ASP A 355 18.38 -17.91 13.04
N LEU A 356 19.55 -17.34 12.79
CA LEU A 356 19.72 -16.32 11.74
C LEU A 356 19.58 -16.94 10.35
N PRO A 357 18.83 -16.31 9.42
CA PRO A 357 18.78 -16.76 8.02
C PRO A 357 20.16 -16.66 7.39
N ASN A 358 20.40 -17.50 6.40
CA ASN A 358 21.60 -17.42 5.58
C ASN A 358 21.47 -16.22 4.62
N ILE A 359 22.41 -15.28 4.71
CA ILE A 359 22.41 -14.06 3.90
C ILE A 359 23.72 -13.98 3.12
N ILE A 360 23.61 -13.61 1.86
CA ILE A 360 24.74 -13.28 1.00
C ILE A 360 24.46 -11.93 0.35
N ALA A 361 25.44 -11.04 0.38
CA ALA A 361 25.43 -9.78 -0.36
C ALA A 361 26.60 -9.72 -1.35
N TRP A 362 26.36 -9.24 -2.55
CA TRP A 362 27.35 -9.02 -3.59
C TRP A 362 27.49 -7.53 -3.84
N LEU A 363 28.74 -7.06 -3.87
CA LEU A 363 29.07 -5.65 -3.96
C LEU A 363 30.09 -5.43 -5.08
N PRO A 364 29.93 -4.37 -5.89
CA PRO A 364 30.89 -3.99 -6.94
C PRO A 364 32.08 -3.23 -6.33
N GLU A 365 32.73 -3.82 -5.31
CA GLU A 365 33.82 -3.24 -4.54
C GLU A 365 34.80 -4.33 -4.13
N GLY A 366 36.08 -3.99 -4.08
CA GLY A 366 37.16 -4.93 -3.79
C GLY A 366 37.07 -5.56 -2.40
N LYS A 367 37.47 -6.83 -2.31
CA LYS A 367 37.43 -7.62 -1.06
C LYS A 367 38.11 -6.91 0.11
N GLN A 368 39.28 -6.29 -0.11
CA GLN A 368 40.02 -5.64 0.98
C GLN A 368 39.27 -4.43 1.55
N ASN A 369 38.64 -3.64 0.70
CA ASN A 369 37.86 -2.47 1.14
C ASN A 369 36.64 -2.89 1.94
N ILE A 370 35.92 -3.92 1.50
CA ILE A 370 34.78 -4.47 2.23
C ILE A 370 35.21 -5.09 3.55
N GLN A 371 36.34 -5.82 3.59
CA GLN A 371 36.87 -6.38 4.83
C GLN A 371 37.22 -5.28 5.85
N ASN A 372 37.81 -4.19 5.40
CA ASN A 372 38.14 -3.04 6.24
C ASN A 372 36.84 -2.39 6.79
N LEU A 373 35.81 -2.24 5.95
CA LEU A 373 34.53 -1.69 6.36
C LEU A 373 33.86 -2.54 7.44
N ILE A 374 33.82 -3.87 7.25
CA ILE A 374 33.25 -4.80 8.24
C ILE A 374 34.04 -4.75 9.55
N ASN A 375 35.36 -4.72 9.50
CA ASN A 375 36.21 -4.62 10.67
C ASN A 375 35.93 -3.32 11.49
N MET A 376 35.60 -2.23 10.80
CA MET A 376 35.25 -0.96 11.45
C MET A 376 33.82 -0.94 11.98
N ALA A 377 32.86 -1.50 11.24
CA ALA A 377 31.44 -1.42 11.55
C ALA A 377 30.94 -2.51 12.52
N ALA A 378 31.43 -3.74 12.41
CA ALA A 378 30.91 -4.90 13.11
C ALA A 378 31.52 -5.13 14.52
N GLY A 379 32.59 -4.41 14.89
CA GLY A 379 33.22 -4.54 16.20
C GLY A 379 33.53 -6.00 16.57
N GLY A 380 32.93 -6.52 17.66
CA GLY A 380 33.10 -7.90 18.12
C GLY A 380 32.43 -8.97 17.26
N ASP A 381 31.52 -8.59 16.35
CA ASP A 381 30.75 -9.53 15.51
C ASP A 381 31.38 -9.79 14.13
N ARG A 382 32.56 -9.24 13.88
CA ARG A 382 33.28 -9.36 12.60
C ARG A 382 33.47 -10.79 12.11
N ASP A 383 33.67 -11.73 13.03
CA ASP A 383 33.94 -13.14 12.72
C ASP A 383 32.69 -13.91 12.24
N LYS A 384 31.51 -13.27 12.37
CA LYS A 384 30.25 -13.81 11.83
C LYS A 384 30.12 -13.66 10.32
N PHE A 385 30.96 -12.82 9.69
CA PHE A 385 30.89 -12.53 8.26
C PHE A 385 32.14 -13.02 7.53
N ILE A 386 31.92 -13.70 6.42
CA ILE A 386 32.96 -14.19 5.52
C ILE A 386 32.95 -13.31 4.27
N VAL A 387 34.10 -12.71 3.94
CA VAL A 387 34.27 -11.92 2.73
C VAL A 387 35.09 -12.72 1.73
N THR A 388 34.52 -12.96 0.55
CA THR A 388 35.18 -13.58 -0.59
C THR A 388 35.18 -12.62 -1.77
N GLY A 389 36.00 -12.87 -2.79
CA GLY A 389 36.05 -12.01 -4.00
C GLY A 389 37.47 -11.66 -4.42
N ASN A 390 37.56 -10.60 -5.22
CA ASN A 390 38.81 -10.07 -5.80
C ASN A 390 38.92 -8.55 -5.60
N ASP A 391 39.77 -7.88 -6.34
CA ASP A 391 40.00 -6.42 -6.20
C ASP A 391 38.86 -5.55 -6.73
N GLN A 392 37.92 -6.11 -7.50
CA GLN A 392 36.81 -5.37 -8.14
C GLN A 392 35.43 -5.80 -7.65
N PHE A 393 35.34 -6.93 -6.97
CA PHE A 393 34.08 -7.52 -6.59
C PHE A 393 34.22 -8.32 -5.31
N SER A 394 33.26 -8.23 -4.43
CA SER A 394 33.21 -9.01 -3.19
C SER A 394 31.82 -9.58 -2.91
N ALA A 395 31.81 -10.72 -2.22
CA ALA A 395 30.62 -11.29 -1.61
C ALA A 395 30.84 -11.38 -0.09
N VAL A 396 29.84 -10.94 0.66
CA VAL A 396 29.78 -10.98 2.12
C VAL A 396 28.71 -11.97 2.52
N SER A 397 29.05 -12.96 3.34
CA SER A 397 28.09 -14.00 3.76
C SER A 397 28.28 -14.36 5.23
N ASN A 398 27.19 -14.73 5.89
CA ASN A 398 27.22 -15.39 7.21
C ASN A 398 27.27 -16.94 7.10
N MET A 399 27.36 -17.49 5.88
CA MET A 399 27.42 -18.93 5.61
C MET A 399 28.85 -19.43 5.64
N ARG A 400 29.13 -20.53 6.35
CA ARG A 400 30.48 -21.16 6.42
C ARG A 400 30.92 -21.82 5.11
N SER A 401 29.96 -22.35 4.34
CA SER A 401 30.23 -22.93 3.03
C SER A 401 29.30 -22.30 2.01
N TYR A 402 29.86 -21.64 1.03
CA TYR A 402 29.14 -21.00 -0.05
C TYR A 402 29.56 -21.64 -1.38
N GLN A 403 28.59 -22.24 -2.07
CA GLN A 403 28.80 -22.75 -3.42
C GLN A 403 28.16 -21.76 -4.41
N TYR A 404 28.95 -21.27 -5.34
CA TYR A 404 28.45 -20.48 -6.44
C TYR A 404 27.48 -21.33 -7.26
N GLY A 405 26.23 -20.89 -7.35
CA GLY A 405 25.19 -21.51 -8.15
C GLY A 405 24.80 -20.63 -9.33
N ASN A 406 24.05 -21.21 -10.25
CA ASN A 406 23.42 -20.48 -11.34
C ASN A 406 21.92 -20.41 -11.08
N VAL A 407 21.38 -19.21 -10.96
CA VAL A 407 19.95 -18.97 -10.71
C VAL A 407 19.06 -19.41 -11.89
N ARG A 408 19.65 -19.58 -13.09
CA ARG A 408 18.92 -19.96 -14.30
C ARG A 408 18.12 -21.26 -14.16
N ASP A 409 18.65 -22.22 -13.42
CA ASP A 409 18.04 -23.55 -13.29
C ASP A 409 16.80 -23.56 -12.38
N ALA A 410 16.63 -22.53 -11.52
CA ALA A 410 15.51 -22.45 -10.59
C ALA A 410 14.47 -21.42 -11.01
N PHE A 411 14.90 -20.31 -11.62
CA PHE A 411 14.03 -19.19 -11.97
C PHE A 411 14.75 -18.29 -12.98
N ASP A 412 14.12 -17.98 -14.10
CA ASP A 412 14.74 -17.14 -15.13
C ASP A 412 14.70 -15.66 -14.75
N PHE A 413 15.56 -15.25 -13.84
CA PHE A 413 15.70 -13.85 -13.46
C PHE A 413 16.19 -12.95 -14.61
N ARG A 414 16.95 -13.48 -15.56
CA ARG A 414 17.49 -12.69 -16.67
C ARG A 414 16.39 -12.14 -17.56
N SER A 415 15.44 -12.98 -18.00
CA SER A 415 14.34 -12.53 -18.85
C SER A 415 13.40 -11.56 -18.12
N ARG A 416 13.28 -11.74 -16.81
CA ARG A 416 12.39 -10.89 -15.97
C ARG A 416 13.02 -9.56 -15.60
N THR A 417 14.33 -9.42 -15.67
CA THR A 417 15.07 -8.24 -15.23
C THR A 417 15.79 -7.52 -16.36
N GLU A 418 15.66 -8.01 -17.60
CA GLU A 418 16.25 -7.38 -18.77
C GLU A 418 15.83 -5.92 -18.89
N GLY A 419 16.80 -5.02 -18.93
CA GLY A 419 16.57 -3.58 -18.98
C GLY A 419 16.14 -2.91 -17.66
N CYS A 420 15.85 -3.67 -16.60
CA CYS A 420 15.47 -3.11 -15.30
C CYS A 420 16.63 -2.40 -14.60
N LEU A 421 16.29 -1.40 -13.78
CA LEU A 421 17.23 -0.68 -12.92
C LEU A 421 17.38 -1.35 -11.55
N ALA A 422 16.28 -1.95 -11.04
CA ALA A 422 16.29 -2.76 -9.82
C ALA A 422 15.22 -3.85 -9.90
N TYR A 423 15.45 -4.93 -9.15
CA TYR A 423 14.55 -6.05 -9.06
C TYR A 423 14.59 -6.66 -7.66
N ALA A 424 13.44 -7.02 -7.13
CA ALA A 424 13.33 -7.80 -5.90
C ALA A 424 12.36 -8.96 -6.10
N TYR A 425 12.63 -10.07 -5.43
CA TYR A 425 11.84 -11.29 -5.47
C TYR A 425 11.73 -11.90 -4.09
N ILE A 426 10.53 -12.34 -3.73
CA ILE A 426 10.24 -13.06 -2.48
C ILE A 426 9.49 -14.34 -2.85
N ASN A 427 9.99 -15.48 -2.38
CA ASN A 427 9.34 -16.79 -2.52
C ASN A 427 8.75 -17.20 -1.16
N PHE A 428 7.43 -17.12 -1.03
CA PHE A 428 6.76 -17.37 0.24
C PHE A 428 6.86 -18.82 0.70
N ALA A 429 6.96 -19.80 -0.20
CA ALA A 429 7.16 -21.18 0.18
C ALA A 429 8.47 -21.38 0.95
N ASN A 430 9.54 -20.66 0.55
CA ASN A 430 10.83 -20.72 1.21
C ASN A 430 10.92 -19.77 2.42
N VAL A 431 10.21 -18.63 2.38
CA VAL A 431 10.07 -17.71 3.53
C VAL A 431 9.41 -18.40 4.73
N VAL A 432 8.40 -19.24 4.50
CA VAL A 432 7.77 -20.05 5.57
C VAL A 432 8.78 -20.98 6.28
N GLY A 433 9.88 -21.34 5.61
CA GLY A 433 11.01 -22.05 6.21
C GLY A 433 11.78 -21.25 7.26
N LEU A 434 11.65 -19.91 7.29
CA LEU A 434 12.25 -19.00 8.27
C LEU A 434 11.41 -18.97 9.58
N ARG A 435 11.17 -20.13 10.18
CA ARG A 435 10.16 -20.34 11.26
C ARG A 435 10.28 -19.43 12.48
N SER A 436 11.49 -19.01 12.83
CA SER A 436 11.76 -18.15 14.01
C SER A 436 11.36 -16.69 13.82
N TYR A 437 11.15 -16.24 12.56
CA TYR A 437 10.87 -14.84 12.22
C TYR A 437 9.43 -14.56 11.80
N ILE A 438 8.61 -15.61 11.64
CA ILE A 438 7.24 -15.49 11.12
C ILE A 438 6.28 -16.12 12.13
N SER A 439 5.30 -15.34 12.58
CA SER A 439 4.24 -15.83 13.46
C SER A 439 3.40 -16.92 12.79
N ASN A 440 2.74 -17.76 13.60
CA ASN A 440 1.84 -18.79 13.06
C ASN A 440 0.68 -18.17 12.27
N GLN A 441 0.18 -17.02 12.70
CA GLN A 441 -0.89 -16.30 12.01
C GLN A 441 -0.44 -15.79 10.64
N ASP A 442 0.78 -15.22 10.55
CA ASP A 442 1.31 -14.75 9.28
C ASP A 442 1.55 -15.91 8.30
N ARG A 443 1.99 -17.08 8.82
CA ARG A 443 2.16 -18.28 7.98
C ARG A 443 0.87 -18.74 7.32
N GLU A 444 -0.24 -18.70 8.04
CA GLU A 444 -1.54 -19.05 7.47
C GLU A 444 -1.92 -18.10 6.33
N MET A 445 -1.67 -16.79 6.49
CA MET A 445 -1.90 -15.81 5.42
C MET A 445 -0.95 -16.00 4.23
N LEU A 446 0.32 -16.31 4.48
CA LEU A 446 1.32 -16.50 3.41
C LEU A 446 1.06 -17.73 2.53
N LYS A 447 0.24 -18.69 2.95
CA LYS A 447 -0.18 -19.84 2.11
C LYS A 447 -0.95 -19.43 0.85
N TYR A 448 -1.60 -18.27 0.88
CA TYR A 448 -2.33 -17.74 -0.26
C TYR A 448 -1.44 -17.04 -1.29
N LEU A 449 -0.15 -16.87 -0.99
CA LEU A 449 0.84 -16.22 -1.83
C LEU A 449 1.91 -17.22 -2.27
N LYS A 450 2.28 -17.18 -3.54
CA LYS A 450 3.41 -17.96 -4.09
C LYS A 450 4.68 -17.12 -4.08
N SER A 451 4.63 -15.95 -4.70
CA SER A 451 5.77 -15.04 -4.78
C SER A 451 5.31 -13.59 -4.99
N VAL A 452 6.19 -12.66 -4.64
CA VAL A 452 6.07 -11.26 -5.01
C VAL A 452 7.35 -10.84 -5.72
N GLU A 453 7.17 -10.13 -6.84
CA GLU A 453 8.25 -9.51 -7.59
C GLU A 453 8.05 -8.00 -7.61
N PHE A 454 9.12 -7.28 -7.49
CA PHE A 454 9.17 -5.84 -7.60
C PHE A 454 10.19 -5.47 -8.68
N ARG A 455 9.79 -4.68 -9.68
CA ARG A 455 10.62 -4.27 -10.81
C ARG A 455 10.64 -2.76 -10.93
N PHE A 456 11.82 -2.18 -10.98
CA PHE A 456 12.03 -0.84 -11.50
C PHE A 456 12.38 -0.99 -12.98
N VAL A 457 11.36 -0.91 -13.85
CA VAL A 457 11.52 -1.08 -15.30
C VAL A 457 12.37 0.05 -15.87
N ASN A 458 12.06 1.28 -15.44
CA ASN A 458 12.84 2.49 -15.74
C ASN A 458 12.57 3.55 -14.66
N HIS A 459 13.13 4.76 -14.81
CA HIS A 459 12.97 5.83 -13.81
C HIS A 459 11.51 6.22 -13.55
N ASN A 460 10.65 6.11 -14.54
CA ASN A 460 9.24 6.50 -14.44
C ASN A 460 8.29 5.33 -14.22
N GLU A 461 8.73 4.10 -14.49
CA GLU A 461 7.86 2.92 -14.47
C GLU A 461 8.35 1.87 -13.46
N LYS A 462 7.43 1.45 -12.60
CA LYS A 462 7.63 0.38 -11.61
C LYS A 462 6.49 -0.62 -11.72
N GLN A 463 6.79 -1.86 -11.38
CA GLN A 463 5.83 -2.96 -11.44
C GLN A 463 5.95 -3.84 -10.20
N ILE A 464 4.80 -4.22 -9.63
CA ILE A 464 4.71 -5.25 -8.60
C ILE A 464 3.89 -6.40 -9.18
N ILE A 465 4.40 -7.62 -9.09
CA ILE A 465 3.69 -8.82 -9.54
C ILE A 465 3.52 -9.74 -8.33
N VAL A 466 2.28 -10.02 -7.98
CA VAL A 466 1.93 -10.98 -6.93
C VAL A 466 1.45 -12.25 -7.61
N SER A 467 2.18 -13.36 -7.43
CA SER A 467 1.80 -14.67 -7.94
C SER A 467 1.08 -15.47 -6.85
N LEU A 468 -0.02 -16.12 -7.23
CA LEU A 468 -0.82 -16.98 -6.37
C LEU A 468 -0.49 -18.46 -6.63
N PRO A 469 -0.68 -19.36 -5.66
CA PRO A 469 -0.48 -20.80 -5.87
C PRO A 469 -1.39 -21.39 -6.96
N ASN A 470 -2.64 -20.87 -7.04
CA ASN A 470 -3.59 -21.29 -8.07
C ASN A 470 -3.43 -20.46 -9.34
N ASN A 471 -2.85 -21.05 -10.37
CA ASN A 471 -2.63 -20.42 -11.68
C ASN A 471 -3.66 -20.84 -12.75
N GLN A 472 -4.70 -21.60 -12.40
CA GLN A 472 -5.73 -22.05 -13.33
C GLN A 472 -6.91 -21.08 -13.42
N ARG A 473 -7.17 -20.36 -12.31
CA ARG A 473 -8.26 -19.39 -12.19
C ARG A 473 -7.73 -17.96 -12.26
N ASN A 474 -8.62 -17.02 -12.57
CA ASN A 474 -8.30 -15.61 -12.45
C ASN A 474 -7.99 -15.27 -10.98
N SER A 475 -6.98 -14.45 -10.74
CA SER A 475 -6.56 -14.10 -9.39
C SER A 475 -7.65 -13.38 -8.58
N LEU A 476 -8.53 -12.61 -9.25
CA LEU A 476 -9.65 -11.96 -8.58
C LEU A 476 -10.72 -12.96 -8.11
N ASP A 477 -11.00 -14.03 -8.89
CA ASP A 477 -11.85 -15.17 -8.45
C ASP A 477 -11.24 -15.88 -7.24
N VAL A 478 -9.92 -16.10 -7.26
CA VAL A 478 -9.19 -16.75 -6.14
C VAL A 478 -9.28 -15.91 -4.87
N ILE A 479 -9.10 -14.58 -4.97
CA ILE A 479 -9.19 -13.65 -3.83
C ILE A 479 -10.60 -13.62 -3.28
N LEU A 480 -11.61 -13.44 -4.14
CA LEU A 480 -13.00 -13.39 -3.70
C LEU A 480 -13.39 -14.65 -2.93
N ARG A 481 -12.99 -15.81 -3.46
CA ARG A 481 -13.24 -17.09 -2.80
C ARG A 481 -12.55 -17.18 -1.44
N ALA A 482 -11.27 -16.81 -1.35
CA ALA A 482 -10.55 -16.80 -0.08
C ALA A 482 -11.20 -15.88 0.96
N LEU A 483 -11.68 -14.70 0.54
CA LEU A 483 -12.41 -13.77 1.42
C LEU A 483 -13.73 -14.38 1.91
N LEU A 484 -14.47 -15.09 1.05
CA LEU A 484 -15.71 -15.76 1.43
C LEU A 484 -15.45 -16.90 2.43
N ASP A 485 -14.40 -17.69 2.20
CA ASP A 485 -14.01 -18.77 3.12
C ASP A 485 -13.63 -18.21 4.51
N VAL A 486 -12.84 -17.13 4.57
CA VAL A 486 -12.50 -16.44 5.83
C VAL A 486 -13.75 -15.84 6.51
N ALA A 487 -14.67 -15.25 5.74
CA ALA A 487 -15.90 -14.69 6.29
C ALA A 487 -16.80 -15.76 6.91
N LYS A 488 -16.85 -16.97 6.35
CA LYS A 488 -17.57 -18.09 6.93
C LYS A 488 -16.98 -18.58 8.25
N GLU A 489 -15.64 -18.67 8.31
CA GLU A 489 -14.95 -19.21 9.49
C GLU A 489 -15.01 -18.27 10.70
N LYS A 490 -14.99 -16.94 10.48
CA LYS A 490 -14.83 -15.96 11.55
C LYS A 490 -16.11 -15.29 12.04
N SER A 491 -17.32 -15.67 11.59
CA SER A 491 -18.54 -14.91 11.88
C SER A 491 -18.28 -13.41 11.70
N PHE A 492 -18.00 -13.00 10.47
CA PHE A 492 -17.46 -11.69 10.14
C PHE A 492 -18.47 -10.60 10.53
N ASN A 493 -18.25 -9.93 11.65
CA ASN A 493 -18.95 -8.71 12.00
C ASN A 493 -18.46 -7.61 11.05
N LEU A 494 -19.15 -7.42 9.93
CA LEU A 494 -18.96 -6.23 9.11
C LEU A 494 -19.27 -5.03 10.00
N PRO A 495 -18.39 -4.03 10.15
CA PRO A 495 -18.75 -2.78 10.79
C PRO A 495 -19.81 -2.12 9.91
N ILE A 496 -21.07 -2.28 10.28
CA ILE A 496 -22.21 -1.76 9.53
C ILE A 496 -22.18 -0.25 9.67
N ILE A 497 -22.25 0.45 8.55
CA ILE A 497 -22.46 1.89 8.51
C ILE A 497 -23.91 2.13 8.92
N GLY A 498 -24.13 2.44 10.20
CA GLY A 498 -25.45 2.83 10.70
C GLY A 498 -25.79 2.19 12.04
N GLY A 499 -25.49 2.85 13.15
CA GLY A 499 -26.26 2.77 14.39
C GLY A 499 -25.96 1.65 15.38
N GLY A 500 -24.84 1.00 15.33
CA GLY A 500 -24.26 0.36 16.51
C GLY A 500 -23.45 1.40 17.26
N GLU A 501 -23.77 1.67 18.51
CA GLU A 501 -22.87 2.41 19.40
C GLU A 501 -21.52 1.71 19.31
N ALA A 502 -20.58 2.33 18.58
CA ALA A 502 -19.19 1.99 18.71
C ALA A 502 -18.93 2.14 20.21
N HIS A 503 -18.70 1.04 20.93
CA HIS A 503 -18.05 1.12 22.22
C HIS A 503 -16.77 1.89 21.93
N PRO A 504 -16.66 3.14 22.33
CA PRO A 504 -15.39 3.79 22.34
C PRO A 504 -14.58 2.91 23.28
N TYR A 505 -13.45 2.38 22.84
CA TYR A 505 -12.38 2.21 23.78
C TYR A 505 -12.26 3.58 24.40
N MET A 506 -12.76 3.69 25.62
CA MET A 506 -12.55 4.82 26.49
C MET A 506 -11.03 4.96 26.61
N MET A 507 -10.44 5.82 25.80
CA MET A 507 -9.41 6.67 26.31
C MET A 507 -10.20 7.64 27.19
N ASP A 508 -10.23 7.37 28.47
CA ASP A 508 -10.47 8.35 29.51
C ASP A 508 -9.41 9.43 29.32
N ASP A 509 -9.73 10.41 28.49
CA ASP A 509 -9.07 11.71 28.48
C ASP A 509 -9.69 12.49 29.66
N GLU A 510 -9.48 12.04 30.90
CA GLU A 510 -9.37 12.91 32.04
C GLU A 510 -8.09 13.70 31.86
N TYR A 511 -8.11 14.70 31.00
CA TYR A 511 -7.20 15.82 31.14
C TYR A 511 -7.73 16.63 32.31
N ASP A 512 -7.24 16.29 33.50
CA ASP A 512 -7.19 17.21 34.62
C ASP A 512 -6.52 18.50 34.12
N GLU A 513 -7.28 19.58 34.24
CA GLU A 513 -6.80 20.96 34.24
C GLU A 513 -5.65 21.04 35.23
N TYR A 514 -4.41 20.90 34.78
CA TYR A 514 -3.28 21.23 35.60
C TYR A 514 -3.17 22.76 35.63
N ASP A 515 -3.62 23.29 36.75
CA ASP A 515 -3.32 24.64 37.21
C ASP A 515 -1.83 24.96 37.04
N GLU A 516 -1.62 26.13 36.50
CA GLU A 516 -0.37 26.88 36.41
C GLU A 516 0.28 26.96 37.81
N TYR A 517 1.19 26.03 38.15
CA TYR A 517 2.03 26.17 39.32
C TYR A 517 3.41 26.66 38.91
N ASP A 518 3.65 27.93 39.27
CA ASP A 518 4.93 28.57 39.48
C ASP A 518 5.95 27.61 40.16
N TYR A 519 6.95 27.15 39.45
CA TYR A 519 8.15 26.58 40.08
C TYR A 519 9.20 27.67 40.25
N MET A 520 9.18 28.28 41.45
CA MET A 520 10.33 28.93 42.03
C MET A 520 11.47 27.95 42.22
N PHE A 521 12.66 28.43 41.88
CA PHE A 521 13.95 27.83 42.16
C PHE A 521 14.08 27.42 43.65
N GLY A 522 14.46 26.19 43.87
CA GLY A 522 14.95 25.66 45.16
C GLY A 522 16.09 24.73 44.88
N ASP A 523 17.32 25.23 45.14
CA ASP A 523 18.51 24.44 45.31
C ASP A 523 18.32 23.53 46.54
N GLU A 524 18.32 22.21 46.35
CA GLU A 524 18.61 21.29 47.45
C GLU A 524 19.45 20.11 46.97
N ASP A 525 20.56 19.95 47.67
CA ASP A 525 21.55 18.90 47.58
C ASP A 525 20.94 17.51 47.68
N TYR A 526 21.18 16.63 46.71
CA TYR A 526 20.95 15.20 46.88
C TYR A 526 22.25 14.48 47.17
N GLU A 527 22.37 14.01 48.44
CA GLU A 527 23.38 13.08 48.93
C GLU A 527 23.29 11.74 48.21
N ASP A 528 24.45 11.23 47.81
CA ASP A 528 24.68 9.90 47.26
C ASP A 528 24.26 8.79 48.25
N ASP A 529 23.12 8.12 48.04
CA ASP A 529 22.81 6.86 48.70
C ASP A 529 23.35 5.67 47.90
N TYR A 530 24.46 5.16 48.39
CA TYR A 530 25.18 3.96 47.98
C TYR A 530 24.41 2.70 48.39
N TYR A 531 23.82 1.96 47.44
CA TYR A 531 23.31 0.62 47.70
C TYR A 531 24.40 -0.42 47.48
N PRO A 532 24.74 -1.25 48.52
CA PRO A 532 25.77 -2.28 48.37
C PRO A 532 25.21 -3.49 47.58
N TYR A 533 25.95 -3.90 46.56
CA TYR A 533 25.76 -5.18 45.87
C TYR A 533 25.87 -6.34 46.86
N ALA A 534 24.80 -7.13 47.00
CA ALA A 534 24.83 -8.41 47.67
C ALA A 534 25.68 -9.39 46.86
N ALA A 535 26.72 -9.92 47.50
CA ALA A 535 27.59 -10.95 46.96
C ALA A 535 26.79 -12.21 46.62
N GLN A 536 26.84 -12.66 45.40
CA GLN A 536 26.35 -13.98 44.99
C GLN A 536 27.33 -15.04 45.49
N GLU A 537 26.80 -16.02 46.23
CA GLU A 537 27.54 -17.20 46.63
C GLU A 537 28.04 -18.00 45.42
N PRO A 538 29.26 -18.55 45.44
CA PRO A 538 29.78 -19.37 44.35
C PRO A 538 29.05 -20.71 44.27
N LEU A 539 28.65 -21.08 43.03
CA LEU A 539 28.09 -22.40 42.73
C LEU A 539 29.10 -23.51 43.03
N PRO A 540 28.67 -24.70 43.51
CA PRO A 540 29.57 -25.80 43.82
C PRO A 540 30.21 -26.38 42.56
N GLU A 541 31.53 -26.62 42.63
CA GLU A 541 32.32 -27.32 41.62
C GLU A 541 31.79 -28.73 41.38
N VAL A 542 31.39 -29.03 40.16
CA VAL A 542 31.05 -30.40 39.73
C VAL A 542 32.36 -31.11 39.32
N ASN A 543 32.70 -32.12 40.11
CA ASN A 543 33.87 -32.98 39.84
C ASN A 543 33.54 -33.98 38.73
N TRP A 544 34.24 -33.87 37.57
CA TRP A 544 34.07 -34.70 36.39
C TRP A 544 35.03 -35.91 36.37
N ASN A 545 35.15 -36.64 37.48
CA ASN A 545 35.84 -37.93 37.51
C ASN A 545 35.01 -38.91 38.37
N ASP A 546 34.06 -39.58 37.68
CA ASP A 546 33.60 -40.95 37.94
C ASP A 546 32.79 -41.43 36.74
#